data_b8370dc55ed860ee7cc9ac9f447cca72
#
_entry.id   b8370dc55ed860ee7cc9ac9f447cca72
#
_cell.length_a   1.000
_cell.length_b   1.000
_cell.length_c   1.000
_cell.angle_alpha   90.00
_cell.angle_beta   90.00
_cell.angle_gamma   90.00
#
_symmetry.space_group_name_H-M   'P 1'
#
loop_
_entity.id
_entity.type
_entity.pdbx_description
1 polymer ?
#
loop_
_entity_poly.entity_id
_entity_poly.type
_entity_poly.pdbx_seq_one_letter_code
_entity_poly.pdbx_strand_id
1 'polypeptide(L)'
;MPVVVLDYDPGWPEQFDAIRSLLAETLGDAAVAIEHVGSTSVPGMAAKPIIDVDVALADYSSAHELRPALEAAGFHATPRGLRLRR
;
A
#
# COMPACT_ATOMS: atom_id res chain seq x y z
N MET A 1 -21.58 1.93 9.27
CA MET A 1 -20.65 0.94 9.84
C MET A 1 -19.73 1.60 10.85
N PRO A 2 -19.63 1.07 12.06
CA PRO A 2 -18.68 1.60 13.02
C PRO A 2 -17.25 1.41 12.50
N VAL A 3 -16.46 2.45 12.66
CA VAL A 3 -15.04 2.41 12.37
C VAL A 3 -14.36 1.71 13.56
N VAL A 4 -13.70 0.60 13.29
CA VAL A 4 -12.96 -0.13 14.32
C VAL A 4 -11.51 0.35 14.31
N VAL A 5 -11.11 0.98 15.40
CA VAL A 5 -9.73 1.38 15.63
C VAL A 5 -9.12 0.37 16.60
N LEU A 6 -8.05 -0.27 16.18
CA LEU A 6 -7.34 -1.26 16.98
C LEU A 6 -6.09 -0.65 17.61
N ASP A 7 -5.67 -1.21 18.74
CA ASP A 7 -4.36 -0.91 19.29
C ASP A 7 -3.28 -1.28 18.28
N TYR A 8 -2.12 -0.65 18.40
CA TYR A 8 -1.01 -0.92 17.48
C TYR A 8 -0.70 -2.42 17.42
N ASP A 9 -0.63 -2.95 16.22
CA ASP A 9 -0.31 -4.35 15.98
C ASP A 9 1.12 -4.45 15.43
N PRO A 10 2.05 -5.10 16.15
CA PRO A 10 3.43 -5.29 15.65
C PRO A 10 3.49 -6.16 14.38
N GLY A 11 2.39 -6.81 14.01
CA GLY A 11 2.29 -7.53 12.74
C GLY A 11 2.09 -6.62 11.51
N TRP A 12 1.74 -5.36 11.71
CA TRP A 12 1.54 -4.45 10.57
C TRP A 12 2.81 -4.24 9.73
N PRO A 13 4.01 -4.05 10.31
CA PRO A 13 5.23 -4.01 9.50
C PRO A 13 5.47 -5.28 8.69
N GLU A 14 5.15 -6.44 9.24
CA GLU A 14 5.27 -7.72 8.53
C GLU A 14 4.27 -7.83 7.39
N GLN A 15 3.04 -7.36 7.60
CA GLN A 15 2.03 -7.29 6.55
C GLN A 15 2.48 -6.36 5.42
N PHE A 16 3.05 -5.22 5.77
CA PHE A 16 3.62 -4.31 4.77
C PHE A 16 4.75 -4.98 3.97
N ASP A 17 5.64 -5.71 4.63
CA ASP A 17 6.74 -6.40 3.94
C ASP A 17 6.23 -7.41 2.93
N ALA A 18 5.17 -8.15 3.24
CA ALA A 18 4.54 -9.06 2.31
C ALA A 18 3.92 -8.33 1.12
N ILE A 19 3.26 -7.21 1.39
CA ILE A 19 2.67 -6.36 0.36
C ILE A 19 3.76 -5.77 -0.54
N ARG A 20 4.85 -5.29 0.04
CA ARG A 20 5.98 -4.74 -0.70
C ARG A 20 6.57 -5.77 -1.66
N SER A 21 6.74 -6.99 -1.20
CA SER A 21 7.26 -8.08 -2.04
C SER A 21 6.32 -8.37 -3.21
N LEU A 22 5.02 -8.43 -2.95
CA LEU A 22 4.01 -8.65 -3.99
C LEU A 22 4.02 -7.50 -5.02
N LEU A 23 4.10 -6.26 -4.55
CA LEU A 23 4.15 -5.10 -5.44
C LEU A 23 5.44 -5.08 -6.27
N ALA A 24 6.56 -5.42 -5.67
CA ALA A 24 7.83 -5.49 -6.38
C ALA A 24 7.79 -6.52 -7.51
N GLU A 25 7.16 -7.67 -7.28
CA GLU A 25 6.95 -8.67 -8.32
C GLU A 25 6.02 -8.18 -9.42
N THR A 26 4.92 -7.54 -9.03
CA THR A 26 3.89 -7.10 -9.98
C THR A 26 4.37 -5.92 -10.83
N LEU A 27 5.08 -4.98 -10.23
CA LEU A 27 5.49 -3.72 -10.89
C LEU A 27 6.89 -3.79 -11.47
N GLY A 28 7.76 -4.64 -10.92
CA GLY A 28 9.13 -4.75 -11.41
C GLY A 28 9.86 -3.40 -11.40
N ASP A 29 10.53 -3.10 -12.49
CA ASP A 29 11.32 -1.86 -12.63
C ASP A 29 10.47 -0.58 -12.72
N ALA A 30 9.16 -0.70 -12.88
CA ALA A 30 8.28 0.46 -12.88
C ALA A 30 8.20 1.13 -11.51
N ALA A 31 8.41 0.39 -10.43
CA ALA A 31 8.39 0.93 -9.08
C ALA A 31 9.79 1.36 -8.66
N VAL A 32 9.95 2.64 -8.39
CA VAL A 32 11.22 3.22 -7.90
C VAL A 32 11.30 3.12 -6.38
N ALA A 33 10.19 3.29 -5.69
CA ALA A 33 10.10 3.20 -4.24
C ALA A 33 8.73 2.71 -3.82
N ILE A 34 8.69 1.94 -2.75
CA ILE A 34 7.46 1.42 -2.14
C ILE A 34 7.56 1.71 -0.65
N GLU A 35 6.67 2.54 -0.11
CA GLU A 35 6.73 3.00 1.27
C GLU A 35 5.44 2.73 2.03
N HIS A 36 5.58 2.27 3.27
CA HIS A 36 4.47 2.13 4.21
C HIS A 36 4.13 3.52 4.75
N VAL A 37 2.89 3.95 4.56
CA VAL A 37 2.42 5.27 5.00
C VAL A 37 1.13 5.11 5.81
N GLY A 38 0.58 6.24 6.27
CA GLY A 38 -0.65 6.25 7.06
C GLY A 38 -0.44 5.82 8.51
N SER A 39 -1.55 5.65 9.21
CA SER A 39 -1.54 5.43 10.66
C SER A 39 -0.85 4.13 11.08
N THR A 40 -1.00 3.06 10.30
CA THR A 40 -0.37 1.78 10.62
C THR A 40 1.15 1.78 10.46
N SER A 41 1.71 2.81 9.81
CA SER A 41 3.16 2.97 9.67
C SER A 41 3.82 3.56 10.91
N VAL A 42 3.04 4.09 11.85
CA VAL A 42 3.54 4.76 13.05
C VAL A 42 3.59 3.78 14.20
N PRO A 43 4.78 3.40 14.70
CA PRO A 43 4.87 2.47 15.83
C PRO A 43 4.12 2.98 17.06
N GLY A 44 3.35 2.09 17.67
CA GLY A 44 2.59 2.40 18.87
C GLY A 44 1.27 3.12 18.64
N MET A 45 0.96 3.55 17.42
CA MET A 45 -0.28 4.27 17.13
C MET A 45 -1.45 3.32 16.92
N ALA A 46 -2.55 3.55 17.62
CA ALA A 46 -3.81 2.85 17.34
C ALA A 46 -4.36 3.31 15.99
N ALA A 47 -4.89 2.40 15.19
CA ALA A 47 -5.36 2.71 13.85
C ALA A 47 -6.39 1.70 13.35
N LYS A 48 -7.06 2.03 12.26
CA LYS A 48 -7.79 1.04 11.47
C LYS A 48 -6.79 0.05 10.88
N PRO A 49 -7.13 -1.25 10.79
CA PRO A 49 -6.20 -2.26 10.27
C PRO A 49 -6.11 -2.22 8.74
N ILE A 50 -5.77 -1.07 8.20
CA ILE A 50 -5.61 -0.84 6.76
C ILE A 50 -4.16 -0.47 6.51
N ILE A 51 -3.51 -1.18 5.61
CA ILE A 51 -2.14 -0.88 5.22
C ILE A 51 -2.16 0.05 4.01
N ASP A 52 -1.72 1.29 4.22
CA ASP A 52 -1.58 2.27 3.16
C ASP A 52 -0.15 2.25 2.63
N VAL A 53 -0.01 2.24 1.31
CA VAL A 53 1.30 2.13 0.64
C VAL A 53 1.39 3.19 -0.44
N ASP A 54 2.46 3.97 -0.41
CA ASP A 54 2.80 4.89 -1.49
C ASP A 54 3.80 4.22 -2.43
N VAL A 55 3.51 4.25 -3.73
CA VAL A 55 4.39 3.73 -4.76
C VAL A 55 4.86 4.89 -5.64
N ALA A 56 6.16 5.09 -5.72
CA ALA A 56 6.77 6.03 -6.65
C ALA A 56 7.10 5.29 -7.94
N LEU A 57 6.59 5.78 -9.06
CA LEU A 57 6.82 5.19 -10.37
C LEU A 57 7.92 5.94 -11.11
N ALA A 58 8.69 5.20 -11.92
CA ALA A 58 9.68 5.79 -12.82
C ALA A 58 9.04 6.68 -13.87
N ASP A 59 7.81 6.31 -14.31
CA ASP A 59 7.02 7.06 -15.27
C ASP A 59 5.56 7.02 -14.86
N TYR A 60 5.01 8.17 -14.49
CA TYR A 60 3.61 8.27 -14.07
C TYR A 60 2.60 7.96 -15.16
N SER A 61 3.00 8.05 -16.44
CA SER A 61 2.12 7.67 -17.53
C SER A 61 1.75 6.18 -17.49
N SER A 62 2.60 5.36 -16.87
CA SER A 62 2.35 3.94 -16.69
C SER A 62 1.30 3.61 -15.63
N ALA A 63 0.94 4.56 -14.77
CA ALA A 63 -0.02 4.32 -13.69
C ALA A 63 -1.35 3.77 -14.20
N HIS A 64 -1.80 4.24 -15.34
CA HIS A 64 -3.04 3.83 -15.97
C HIS A 64 -3.02 2.34 -16.36
N GLU A 65 -1.89 1.86 -16.86
CA GLU A 65 -1.72 0.48 -17.29
C GLU A 65 -1.55 -0.48 -16.10
N LEU A 66 -0.95 0.01 -15.01
CA LEU A 66 -0.67 -0.79 -13.83
C LEU A 66 -1.88 -0.95 -12.92
N ARG A 67 -2.82 0.00 -12.96
CA ARG A 67 -3.98 0.03 -12.08
C ARG A 67 -4.82 -1.26 -12.13
N PRO A 68 -5.18 -1.81 -13.31
CA PRO A 68 -5.96 -3.05 -13.36
C PRO A 68 -5.25 -4.25 -12.71
N ALA A 69 -3.94 -4.36 -12.89
CA ALA A 69 -3.16 -5.44 -12.28
C ALA A 69 -3.15 -5.33 -10.76
N LEU A 70 -3.04 -4.10 -10.24
CA LEU A 70 -3.04 -3.85 -8.80
C LEU A 70 -4.41 -4.16 -8.19
N GLU A 71 -5.48 -3.76 -8.85
CA GLU A 71 -6.84 -4.05 -8.41
C GLU A 71 -7.11 -5.56 -8.42
N ALA A 72 -6.62 -6.27 -9.43
CA ALA A 72 -6.72 -7.73 -9.50
C ALA A 72 -5.96 -8.42 -8.34
N ALA A 73 -4.90 -7.79 -7.85
CA ALA A 73 -4.14 -8.30 -6.71
C ALA A 73 -4.75 -7.93 -5.34
N GLY A 74 -5.90 -7.24 -5.34
CA GLY A 74 -6.63 -6.90 -4.12
C GLY A 74 -6.31 -5.53 -3.54
N PHE A 75 -5.62 -4.67 -4.28
CA PHE A 75 -5.33 -3.31 -3.84
C PHE A 75 -6.38 -2.33 -4.33
N HIS A 76 -6.64 -1.30 -3.55
CA HIS A 76 -7.51 -0.20 -3.93
C HIS A 76 -6.65 1.05 -4.18
N ALA A 77 -6.57 1.48 -5.43
CA ALA A 77 -5.84 2.70 -5.78
C ALA A 77 -6.66 3.92 -5.37
N THR A 78 -6.00 4.90 -4.76
CA THR A 78 -6.65 6.17 -4.42
C THR A 78 -6.52 7.15 -5.60
N PRO A 79 -7.35 8.23 -5.64
CA PRO A 79 -7.26 9.21 -6.72
C PRO A 79 -5.95 9.99 -6.77
N ARG A 80 -5.16 9.96 -5.70
CA ARG A 80 -3.90 10.73 -5.60
C ARG A 80 -2.71 9.86 -5.95
N GLY A 81 -2.35 9.82 -7.23
CA GLY A 81 -1.20 9.04 -7.65
C GLY A 81 -1.39 7.56 -7.36
N LEU A 82 -0.32 6.86 -7.01
CA LEU A 82 -0.38 5.44 -6.69
C LEU A 82 -0.26 5.21 -5.18
N ARG A 83 -1.26 5.67 -4.45
CA ARG A 83 -1.46 5.25 -3.07
C ARG A 83 -2.41 4.07 -3.07
N LEU A 84 -1.99 2.97 -2.49
CA LEU A 84 -2.73 1.72 -2.46
C LEU A 84 -3.15 1.40 -1.03
N ARG A 85 -4.30 0.74 -0.90
CA ARG A 85 -4.82 0.26 0.38
C ARG A 85 -5.09 -1.23 0.32
N ARG A 86 -4.78 -1.87 1.42
CA ARG A 86 -5.09 -3.28 1.56
C ARG A 86 -5.47 -3.67 2.99
#